data_2e40e566fb1a904d3bd45c55c104fbe5
#
_entry.id   2e40e566fb1a904d3bd45c55c104fbe5
#
_cell.length_a   1.000
_cell.length_b   1.000
_cell.length_c   1.000
_cell.angle_alpha   90.00
_cell.angle_beta   90.00
_cell.angle_gamma   90.00
#
_symmetry.space_group_name_H-M   'P 1'
#
loop_
_entity.id
_entity.type
_entity.pdbx_description
1 polymer ?
#
loop_
_entity_poly.entity_id
_entity_poly.type
_entity_poly.pdbx_seq_one_letter_code
_entity_poly.pdbx_strand_id
1 'polypeptide(L)'
;NGKYLDVYAGEKFWRAKAVVSATGTWSQPFIPDYPGQEKFQCTQLHSAHYMNSDPFKDKKVIVVGGGNSGAQILAEVSQVAKTIWVTKTPPQFLSDDVDGRVLFLRATERLKAQQEGKVIDQPVGGLGDIVMIDSVKEARERGVLHSRPPFKSFTTNSVIWPDGSEEHVDAVIWCTGFKASLDHLRSLGVIEQDNSVEVKDGRSVKIANLWLVGYGDWTGLASATLIGVSRTARATVDDIAAYLSNI
;
A
#
# COMPACT_ATOMS: atom_id res chain seq x y z
N ASN A 1 24.78 -15.30 -19.55
CA ASN A 1 25.25 -16.56 -18.98
C ASN A 1 24.43 -17.12 -17.80
N GLY A 2 23.23 -16.69 -17.48
CA GLY A 2 22.28 -17.32 -16.53
C GLY A 2 22.73 -17.71 -15.11
N LYS A 3 24.03 -17.84 -14.86
CA LYS A 3 24.61 -18.30 -13.60
C LYS A 3 24.83 -17.20 -12.54
N TYR A 4 24.94 -15.97 -12.96
CA TYR A 4 25.25 -14.85 -12.07
C TYR A 4 24.41 -13.64 -12.43
N LEU A 5 24.09 -12.82 -11.42
CA LEU A 5 23.56 -11.48 -11.57
C LEU A 5 24.60 -10.47 -11.13
N ASP A 6 24.78 -9.43 -11.92
CA ASP A 6 25.68 -8.34 -11.61
C ASP A 6 24.88 -7.25 -10.89
N VAL A 7 25.31 -6.90 -9.68
CA VAL A 7 24.64 -5.92 -8.80
C VAL A 7 25.52 -4.69 -8.68
N TYR A 8 24.96 -3.52 -8.98
CA TYR A 8 25.62 -2.23 -8.89
C TYR A 8 24.94 -1.36 -7.81
N ALA A 9 25.73 -0.74 -6.93
CA ALA A 9 25.27 0.24 -5.97
C ALA A 9 26.28 1.38 -5.87
N GLY A 10 26.04 2.47 -6.59
CA GLY A 10 27.02 3.53 -6.82
C GLY A 10 28.25 2.96 -7.54
N GLU A 11 29.43 3.16 -6.95
CA GLU A 11 30.71 2.63 -7.49
C GLU A 11 30.96 1.16 -7.12
N LYS A 12 30.14 0.55 -6.27
CA LYS A 12 30.33 -0.83 -5.83
C LYS A 12 29.68 -1.81 -6.80
N PHE A 13 30.35 -2.92 -7.00
CA PHE A 13 29.95 -4.00 -7.88
C PHE A 13 30.08 -5.35 -7.19
N TRP A 14 29.09 -6.21 -7.40
CA TRP A 14 29.11 -7.61 -6.96
C TRP A 14 28.60 -8.51 -8.07
N ARG A 15 29.24 -9.65 -8.23
CA ARG A 15 28.75 -10.74 -9.06
C ARG A 15 28.18 -11.82 -8.16
N ALA A 16 26.85 -11.97 -8.16
CA ALA A 16 26.12 -12.80 -7.23
C ALA A 16 25.52 -14.04 -7.89
N LYS A 17 25.62 -15.20 -7.22
CA LYS A 17 24.93 -16.44 -7.62
C LYS A 17 23.43 -16.39 -7.34
N ALA A 18 23.01 -15.64 -6.35
CA ALA A 18 21.62 -15.43 -5.94
C ALA A 18 21.44 -13.98 -5.51
N VAL A 19 20.33 -13.35 -5.90
CA VAL A 19 19.97 -11.99 -5.51
C VAL A 19 18.57 -12.00 -4.90
N VAL A 20 18.43 -11.35 -3.75
CA VAL A 20 17.13 -11.08 -3.13
C VAL A 20 16.84 -9.60 -3.26
N SER A 21 15.78 -9.26 -3.99
CA SER A 21 15.23 -7.91 -4.02
C SER A 21 14.24 -7.74 -2.86
N ALA A 22 14.54 -6.83 -1.94
CA ALA A 22 13.73 -6.56 -0.75
C ALA A 22 13.59 -5.05 -0.49
N THR A 23 13.52 -4.24 -1.54
CA THR A 23 13.45 -2.77 -1.47
C THR A 23 12.08 -2.24 -1.11
N GLY A 24 11.06 -3.11 -1.07
CA GLY A 24 9.72 -2.80 -0.60
C GLY A 24 8.98 -1.77 -1.46
N THR A 25 8.14 -0.98 -0.81
CA THR A 25 7.23 -0.04 -1.49
C THR A 25 7.35 1.41 -0.97
N TRP A 26 7.94 1.62 0.21
CA TRP A 26 7.91 2.90 0.93
C TRP A 26 8.51 4.07 0.15
N SER A 27 9.54 3.83 -0.64
CA SER A 27 10.20 4.87 -1.46
C SER A 27 9.42 5.27 -2.71
N GLN A 28 8.28 4.62 -2.98
CA GLN A 28 7.44 4.85 -4.16
C GLN A 28 5.98 5.17 -3.75
N PRO A 29 5.73 6.30 -3.04
CA PRO A 29 4.38 6.75 -2.74
C PRO A 29 3.63 7.00 -4.05
N PHE A 30 2.38 6.54 -4.13
CA PHE A 30 1.57 6.66 -5.33
C PHE A 30 0.56 7.80 -5.19
N ILE A 31 0.69 8.81 -6.04
CA ILE A 31 -0.32 9.86 -6.23
C ILE A 31 -0.92 9.66 -7.61
N PRO A 32 -2.25 9.48 -7.73
CA PRO A 32 -2.90 9.37 -9.03
C PRO A 32 -2.86 10.69 -9.79
N ASP A 33 -2.79 10.60 -11.11
CA ASP A 33 -2.84 11.78 -11.98
C ASP A 33 -4.28 12.28 -12.11
N TYR A 34 -4.47 13.58 -11.91
CA TYR A 34 -5.73 14.27 -12.13
C TYR A 34 -5.55 15.43 -13.12
N PRO A 35 -6.52 15.67 -14.01
CA PRO A 35 -6.50 16.85 -14.87
C PRO A 35 -6.35 18.14 -14.05
N GLY A 36 -5.43 19.01 -14.43
CA GLY A 36 -5.18 20.30 -13.77
C GLY A 36 -4.40 20.22 -12.46
N GLN A 37 -3.92 19.05 -12.06
CA GLN A 37 -3.18 18.87 -10.80
C GLN A 37 -1.91 19.71 -10.73
N GLU A 38 -1.26 19.94 -11.87
CA GLU A 38 -0.07 20.79 -12.01
C GLU A 38 -0.34 22.28 -11.78
N LYS A 39 -1.63 22.69 -11.87
CA LYS A 39 -2.06 24.09 -11.63
C LYS A 39 -2.47 24.34 -10.18
N PHE A 40 -2.68 23.28 -9.42
CA PHE A 40 -3.14 23.39 -8.03
C PHE A 40 -2.03 23.93 -7.15
N GLN A 41 -2.23 25.12 -6.59
CA GLN A 41 -1.22 25.86 -5.81
C GLN A 41 -1.31 25.62 -4.30
N CYS A 42 -2.36 24.93 -3.84
CA CYS A 42 -2.50 24.58 -2.44
C CYS A 42 -1.69 23.33 -2.08
N THR A 43 -1.65 22.97 -0.81
CA THR A 43 -0.83 21.88 -0.32
C THR A 43 -1.28 20.52 -0.88
N GLN A 44 -0.35 19.75 -1.42
CA GLN A 44 -0.53 18.33 -1.70
C GLN A 44 0.49 17.52 -0.90
N LEU A 45 0.02 16.53 -0.16
CA LEU A 45 0.85 15.70 0.72
C LEU A 45 0.46 14.23 0.56
N HIS A 46 1.43 13.34 0.36
CA HIS A 46 1.17 11.91 0.48
C HIS A 46 1.25 11.48 1.95
N SER A 47 0.45 10.47 2.35
CA SER A 47 0.43 9.94 3.71
C SER A 47 1.80 9.47 4.23
N ALA A 48 2.74 9.13 3.34
CA ALA A 48 4.13 8.83 3.68
C ALA A 48 4.87 10.01 4.34
N HIS A 49 4.42 11.23 4.12
CA HIS A 49 5.01 12.47 4.64
C HIS A 49 4.11 13.16 5.66
N TYR A 50 2.98 12.57 6.01
CA TYR A 50 2.09 13.08 7.04
C TYR A 50 2.73 12.89 8.42
N MET A 51 2.81 13.95 9.19
CA MET A 51 3.40 13.95 10.55
C MET A 51 2.34 14.15 11.63
N ASN A 52 1.47 15.14 11.47
CA ASN A 52 0.39 15.49 12.40
C ASN A 52 -0.62 16.43 11.74
N SER A 53 -1.70 16.76 12.47
CA SER A 53 -2.79 17.59 11.97
C SER A 53 -2.55 19.11 12.09
N ASP A 54 -1.54 19.57 12.82
CA ASP A 54 -1.32 21.01 13.09
C ASP A 54 -1.27 21.90 11.84
N PRO A 55 -0.58 21.49 10.73
CA PRO A 55 -0.53 22.32 9.52
C PRO A 55 -1.89 22.54 8.84
N PHE A 56 -2.90 21.78 9.23
CA PHE A 56 -4.23 21.79 8.62
C PHE A 56 -5.29 22.51 9.46
N LYS A 57 -4.90 23.07 10.60
CA LYS A 57 -5.83 23.79 11.48
C LYS A 57 -6.60 24.86 10.72
N ASP A 58 -7.93 24.91 10.93
CA ASP A 58 -8.90 25.83 10.33
C ASP A 58 -8.99 25.78 8.78
N LYS A 59 -8.36 24.77 8.14
CA LYS A 59 -8.36 24.56 6.69
C LYS A 59 -9.50 23.65 6.22
N LYS A 60 -9.76 23.70 4.91
CA LYS A 60 -10.58 22.71 4.22
C LYS A 60 -9.67 21.68 3.54
N VAL A 61 -9.73 20.44 3.97
CA VAL A 61 -8.80 19.36 3.59
C VAL A 61 -9.53 18.20 2.94
N ILE A 62 -9.08 17.78 1.77
CA ILE A 62 -9.51 16.51 1.17
C ILE A 62 -8.55 15.41 1.61
N VAL A 63 -9.08 14.30 2.12
CA VAL A 63 -8.34 13.05 2.36
C VAL A 63 -8.76 12.04 1.30
N VAL A 64 -7.83 11.57 0.47
CA VAL A 64 -8.11 10.65 -0.63
C VAL A 64 -7.58 9.25 -0.31
N GLY A 65 -8.48 8.27 -0.26
CA GLY A 65 -8.13 6.86 -0.03
C GLY A 65 -9.02 6.18 1.00
N GLY A 66 -9.50 4.98 0.67
CA GLY A 66 -10.49 4.22 1.45
C GLY A 66 -9.90 3.14 2.36
N GLY A 67 -8.60 3.16 2.64
CA GLY A 67 -7.94 2.20 3.53
C GLY A 67 -7.64 2.77 4.92
N ASN A 68 -6.89 2.00 5.72
CA ASN A 68 -6.54 2.34 7.10
C ASN A 68 -5.89 3.73 7.24
N SER A 69 -4.89 4.06 6.41
CA SER A 69 -4.23 5.38 6.47
C SER A 69 -5.20 6.53 6.20
N GLY A 70 -6.14 6.35 5.24
CA GLY A 70 -7.16 7.36 4.94
C GLY A 70 -8.08 7.60 6.12
N ALA A 71 -8.62 6.56 6.73
CA ALA A 71 -9.52 6.66 7.88
C ALA A 71 -8.83 7.24 9.12
N GLN A 72 -7.59 6.83 9.41
CA GLN A 72 -6.83 7.30 10.58
C GLN A 72 -6.43 8.78 10.43
N ILE A 73 -5.91 9.18 9.28
CA ILE A 73 -5.55 10.59 9.02
C ILE A 73 -6.80 11.47 8.98
N LEU A 74 -7.90 10.99 8.37
CA LEU A 74 -9.19 11.69 8.42
C LEU A 74 -9.66 11.89 9.87
N ALA A 75 -9.58 10.86 10.70
CA ALA A 75 -9.99 10.91 12.10
C ALA A 75 -9.22 11.98 12.88
N GLU A 76 -7.92 12.11 12.65
CA GLU A 76 -7.06 13.09 13.29
C GLU A 76 -7.29 14.50 12.72
N VAL A 77 -7.21 14.66 11.39
CA VAL A 77 -7.34 15.98 10.75
C VAL A 77 -8.72 16.60 10.96
N SER A 78 -9.78 15.81 11.03
CA SER A 78 -11.15 16.28 11.27
C SER A 78 -11.38 16.90 12.65
N GLN A 79 -10.42 16.77 13.57
CA GLN A 79 -10.50 17.43 14.88
C GLN A 79 -10.14 18.92 14.80
N VAL A 80 -9.34 19.32 13.79
CA VAL A 80 -8.82 20.67 13.66
C VAL A 80 -9.18 21.35 12.34
N ALA A 81 -9.72 20.62 11.37
CA ALA A 81 -10.02 21.08 10.02
C ALA A 81 -11.41 20.63 9.54
N LYS A 82 -11.92 21.31 8.51
CA LYS A 82 -13.07 20.84 7.74
C LYS A 82 -12.60 19.79 6.74
N THR A 83 -13.07 18.57 6.83
CA THR A 83 -12.58 17.47 6.00
C THR A 83 -13.59 16.98 4.99
N ILE A 84 -13.11 16.52 3.85
CA ILE A 84 -13.87 15.80 2.83
C ILE A 84 -13.12 14.48 2.60
N TRP A 85 -13.79 13.36 2.80
CA TRP A 85 -13.22 12.05 2.52
C TRP A 85 -13.58 11.59 1.11
N VAL A 86 -12.59 11.23 0.31
CA VAL A 86 -12.77 10.81 -1.10
C VAL A 86 -12.27 9.39 -1.28
N THR A 87 -13.15 8.50 -1.79
CA THR A 87 -12.82 7.10 -2.03
C THR A 87 -13.36 6.62 -3.36
N LYS A 88 -12.69 5.68 -4.03
CA LYS A 88 -13.16 5.09 -5.30
C LYS A 88 -14.39 4.21 -5.11
N THR A 89 -14.42 3.47 -4.02
CA THR A 89 -15.50 2.57 -3.58
C THR A 89 -15.86 2.89 -2.14
N PRO A 90 -17.08 2.60 -1.69
CA PRO A 90 -17.42 2.77 -0.29
C PRO A 90 -16.42 2.05 0.61
N PRO A 91 -15.89 2.72 1.65
CA PRO A 91 -14.93 2.13 2.56
C PRO A 91 -15.57 0.95 3.32
N GLN A 92 -14.77 -0.11 3.51
CA GLN A 92 -15.18 -1.28 4.28
C GLN A 92 -14.55 -1.21 5.67
N PHE A 93 -15.38 -1.38 6.70
CA PHE A 93 -14.94 -1.35 8.09
C PHE A 93 -15.00 -2.74 8.69
N LEU A 94 -14.00 -3.11 9.45
CA LEU A 94 -14.06 -4.29 10.30
C LEU A 94 -15.00 -4.03 11.49
N SER A 95 -15.52 -5.11 12.07
CA SER A 95 -16.29 -5.00 13.30
C SER A 95 -15.41 -4.48 14.44
N ASP A 96 -16.03 -3.78 15.41
CA ASP A 96 -15.32 -3.08 16.49
C ASP A 96 -14.49 -3.98 17.42
N ASP A 97 -14.77 -5.28 17.43
CA ASP A 97 -14.05 -6.32 18.17
C ASP A 97 -12.84 -6.90 17.42
N VAL A 98 -12.63 -6.48 16.15
CA VAL A 98 -11.52 -6.95 15.31
C VAL A 98 -10.42 -5.89 15.30
N ASP A 99 -9.38 -6.14 16.08
CA ASP A 99 -8.12 -5.39 15.98
C ASP A 99 -7.17 -6.00 14.92
N GLY A 100 -6.05 -5.34 14.68
CA GLY A 100 -5.05 -5.81 13.72
C GLY A 100 -4.45 -7.19 14.05
N ARG A 101 -4.46 -7.62 15.34
CA ARG A 101 -4.00 -8.95 15.76
C ARG A 101 -5.02 -10.01 15.38
N VAL A 102 -6.29 -9.76 15.66
CA VAL A 102 -7.39 -10.67 15.31
C VAL A 102 -7.46 -10.86 13.80
N LEU A 103 -7.36 -9.77 13.03
CA LEU A 103 -7.31 -9.83 11.56
C LEU A 103 -6.17 -10.72 11.07
N PHE A 104 -4.98 -10.54 11.64
CA PHE A 104 -3.81 -11.33 11.27
C PHE A 104 -3.93 -12.81 11.67
N LEU A 105 -4.45 -13.11 12.86
CA LEU A 105 -4.71 -14.49 13.30
C LEU A 105 -5.69 -15.18 12.36
N ARG A 106 -6.81 -14.55 12.04
CA ARG A 106 -7.81 -15.05 11.08
C ARG A 106 -7.22 -15.29 9.70
N ALA A 107 -6.41 -14.36 9.18
CA ALA A 107 -5.72 -14.53 7.90
C ALA A 107 -4.75 -15.72 7.92
N THR A 108 -4.04 -15.93 9.03
CA THR A 108 -3.10 -17.06 9.20
C THR A 108 -3.83 -18.39 9.29
N GLU A 109 -4.93 -18.46 10.03
CA GLU A 109 -5.78 -19.66 10.15
C GLU A 109 -6.38 -20.05 8.80
N ARG A 110 -6.86 -19.06 8.03
CA ARG A 110 -7.38 -19.28 6.67
C ARG A 110 -6.32 -19.84 5.75
N LEU A 111 -5.10 -19.30 5.80
CA LEU A 111 -4.00 -19.80 4.98
C LEU A 111 -3.65 -21.27 5.34
N LYS A 112 -3.57 -21.59 6.62
CA LYS A 112 -3.33 -22.96 7.08
C LYS A 112 -4.43 -23.91 6.58
N ALA A 113 -5.69 -23.52 6.74
CA ALA A 113 -6.81 -24.31 6.27
C ALA A 113 -6.78 -24.53 4.76
N GLN A 114 -6.43 -23.50 3.99
CA GLN A 114 -6.29 -23.61 2.54
C GLN A 114 -5.16 -24.57 2.15
N GLN A 115 -4.04 -24.56 2.86
CA GLN A 115 -2.94 -25.52 2.68
C GLN A 115 -3.35 -26.96 3.03
N GLU A 116 -4.26 -27.12 4.01
CA GLU A 116 -4.84 -28.41 4.41
C GLU A 116 -6.06 -28.82 3.56
N GLY A 117 -6.41 -28.07 2.51
CA GLY A 117 -7.57 -28.33 1.65
C GLY A 117 -8.93 -28.10 2.33
N LYS A 118 -8.95 -27.38 3.46
CA LYS A 118 -10.17 -27.04 4.20
C LYS A 118 -10.69 -25.67 3.77
N VAL A 119 -12.01 -25.53 3.63
CA VAL A 119 -12.68 -24.24 3.41
C VAL A 119 -13.13 -23.70 4.77
N ILE A 120 -12.64 -22.53 5.16
CA ILE A 120 -13.18 -21.79 6.31
C ILE A 120 -14.21 -20.80 5.77
N ASP A 121 -15.47 -21.01 6.13
CA ASP A 121 -16.62 -20.20 5.73
C ASP A 121 -16.88 -19.02 6.68
N GLN A 122 -15.82 -18.39 7.19
CA GLN A 122 -15.97 -17.16 7.98
C GLN A 122 -15.53 -15.98 7.12
N PRO A 123 -16.35 -14.91 7.03
CA PRO A 123 -15.93 -13.68 6.39
C PRO A 123 -14.80 -13.07 7.22
N VAL A 124 -13.59 -13.31 6.80
CA VAL A 124 -12.46 -12.49 7.23
C VAL A 124 -12.57 -11.21 6.43
N GLY A 125 -12.71 -10.05 7.09
CA GLY A 125 -12.53 -8.78 6.43
C GLY A 125 -11.23 -8.80 5.62
N GLY A 126 -11.20 -8.14 4.47
CA GLY A 126 -9.99 -8.04 3.66
C GLY A 126 -8.86 -7.40 4.45
N LEU A 127 -7.60 -7.74 4.16
CA LEU A 127 -6.44 -7.06 4.75
C LEU A 127 -6.42 -5.54 4.46
N GLY A 128 -7.23 -5.10 3.48
CA GLY A 128 -7.44 -3.70 3.14
C GLY A 128 -8.57 -3.01 3.89
N ASP A 129 -9.39 -3.75 4.64
CA ASP A 129 -10.51 -3.18 5.38
C ASP A 129 -10.02 -2.36 6.59
N ILE A 130 -10.82 -1.36 6.95
CA ILE A 130 -10.44 -0.39 7.98
C ILE A 130 -10.61 -0.99 9.37
N VAL A 131 -9.51 -1.04 10.11
CA VAL A 131 -9.49 -1.45 11.51
C VAL A 131 -10.09 -0.33 12.37
N MET A 132 -11.08 -0.66 13.19
CA MET A 132 -11.79 0.29 14.06
C MET A 132 -10.99 0.55 15.33
N ILE A 133 -9.83 1.24 15.19
CA ILE A 133 -9.08 1.77 16.34
C ILE A 133 -9.84 2.92 17.00
N ASP A 134 -9.51 3.27 18.23
CA ASP A 134 -10.29 4.22 19.04
C ASP A 134 -10.48 5.57 18.34
N SER A 135 -9.44 6.14 17.72
CA SER A 135 -9.57 7.40 16.98
C SER A 135 -10.54 7.32 15.78
N VAL A 136 -10.62 6.17 15.12
CA VAL A 136 -11.57 5.94 14.02
C VAL A 136 -12.99 5.74 14.56
N LYS A 137 -13.17 5.06 15.71
CA LYS A 137 -14.47 4.95 16.38
C LYS A 137 -15.00 6.32 16.79
N GLU A 138 -14.17 7.15 17.42
CA GLU A 138 -14.50 8.53 17.78
C GLU A 138 -14.85 9.37 16.54
N ALA A 139 -14.17 9.20 15.43
CA ALA A 139 -14.48 9.87 14.18
C ALA A 139 -15.84 9.42 13.61
N ARG A 140 -16.19 8.15 13.76
CA ARG A 140 -17.52 7.62 13.42
C ARG A 140 -18.61 8.29 14.26
N GLU A 141 -18.41 8.39 15.58
CA GLU A 141 -19.34 9.04 16.50
C GLU A 141 -19.54 10.53 16.18
N ARG A 142 -18.47 11.20 15.73
CA ARG A 142 -18.56 12.60 15.25
C ARG A 142 -19.21 12.72 13.86
N GLY A 143 -19.53 11.62 13.18
CA GLY A 143 -20.19 11.62 11.88
C GLY A 143 -19.29 12.07 10.73
N VAL A 144 -17.95 11.86 10.80
CA VAL A 144 -17.02 12.30 9.75
C VAL A 144 -16.63 11.20 8.76
N LEU A 145 -16.99 9.94 9.01
CA LEU A 145 -16.63 8.81 8.17
C LEU A 145 -17.57 8.63 6.95
N HIS A 146 -17.93 9.71 6.30
CA HIS A 146 -18.76 9.70 5.08
C HIS A 146 -17.90 10.03 3.86
N SER A 147 -17.74 9.05 2.96
CA SER A 147 -16.95 9.27 1.75
C SER A 147 -17.81 9.80 0.59
N ARG A 148 -17.14 10.56 -0.28
CA ARG A 148 -17.65 11.02 -1.57
C ARG A 148 -16.89 10.32 -2.71
N PRO A 149 -17.49 10.18 -3.91
CA PRO A 149 -16.77 9.69 -5.09
C PRO A 149 -15.64 10.66 -5.48
N PRO A 150 -14.67 10.20 -6.29
CA PRO A 150 -13.57 11.04 -6.74
C PRO A 150 -14.03 12.30 -7.48
N PHE A 151 -13.34 13.41 -7.25
CA PHE A 151 -13.48 14.62 -8.08
C PHE A 151 -12.87 14.40 -9.45
N LYS A 152 -13.24 15.26 -10.44
CA LYS A 152 -12.82 15.13 -11.84
C LYS A 152 -11.48 15.78 -12.14
N SER A 153 -11.23 16.96 -11.58
CA SER A 153 -10.07 17.78 -11.91
C SER A 153 -9.76 18.80 -10.81
N PHE A 154 -8.58 19.39 -10.91
CA PHE A 154 -8.17 20.56 -10.12
C PHE A 154 -8.35 21.85 -10.90
N THR A 155 -8.55 22.93 -10.16
CA THR A 155 -8.24 24.31 -10.57
C THR A 155 -7.07 24.85 -9.72
N THR A 156 -6.82 26.14 -9.74
CA THR A 156 -5.71 26.75 -8.99
C THR A 156 -5.80 26.51 -7.47
N ASN A 157 -7.02 26.51 -6.92
CA ASN A 157 -7.26 26.37 -5.47
C ASN A 157 -8.54 25.60 -5.14
N SER A 158 -9.06 24.84 -6.10
CA SER A 158 -10.33 24.13 -5.94
C SER A 158 -10.29 22.76 -6.63
N VAL A 159 -11.30 21.95 -6.38
CA VAL A 159 -11.60 20.71 -7.13
C VAL A 159 -12.94 20.85 -7.83
N ILE A 160 -13.08 20.19 -8.99
CA ILE A 160 -14.34 20.08 -9.74
C ILE A 160 -14.93 18.70 -9.50
N TRP A 161 -16.16 18.66 -9.00
CA TRP A 161 -16.88 17.41 -8.75
C TRP A 161 -17.52 16.84 -10.03
N PRO A 162 -17.99 15.58 -10.00
CA PRO A 162 -18.68 14.94 -11.13
C PRO A 162 -19.93 15.69 -11.65
N ASP A 163 -20.62 16.41 -10.79
CA ASP A 163 -21.78 17.24 -11.12
C ASP A 163 -21.42 18.62 -11.72
N GLY A 164 -20.13 18.92 -11.84
CA GLY A 164 -19.62 20.20 -12.33
C GLY A 164 -19.46 21.28 -11.26
N SER A 165 -19.88 21.04 -10.02
CA SER A 165 -19.68 22.00 -8.95
C SER A 165 -18.19 22.15 -8.61
N GLU A 166 -17.81 23.37 -8.28
CA GLU A 166 -16.45 23.73 -7.85
C GLU A 166 -16.42 23.90 -6.33
N GLU A 167 -15.39 23.36 -5.69
CA GLU A 167 -15.22 23.48 -4.23
C GLU A 167 -13.79 23.87 -3.90
N HIS A 168 -13.63 25.03 -3.23
CA HIS A 168 -12.34 25.49 -2.72
C HIS A 168 -11.79 24.53 -1.68
N VAL A 169 -10.49 24.23 -1.75
CA VAL A 169 -9.77 23.37 -0.80
C VAL A 169 -8.35 23.88 -0.57
N ASP A 170 -7.91 23.85 0.67
CA ASP A 170 -6.59 24.35 1.10
C ASP A 170 -5.51 23.26 1.02
N ALA A 171 -5.92 21.96 1.10
CA ALA A 171 -4.98 20.86 1.04
C ALA A 171 -5.63 19.58 0.56
N VAL A 172 -4.81 18.70 -0.04
CA VAL A 172 -5.14 17.32 -0.38
C VAL A 172 -4.11 16.39 0.25
N ILE A 173 -4.58 15.42 1.04
CA ILE A 173 -3.75 14.36 1.61
C ILE A 173 -4.04 13.07 0.86
N TRP A 174 -3.03 12.56 0.16
CA TRP A 174 -3.09 11.36 -0.64
C TRP A 174 -2.78 10.12 0.21
N CYS A 175 -3.79 9.35 0.56
CA CYS A 175 -3.69 8.05 1.24
C CYS A 175 -3.89 6.93 0.22
N THR A 176 -3.22 7.04 -0.92
CA THR A 176 -3.43 6.24 -2.13
C THR A 176 -2.44 5.09 -2.28
N GLY A 177 -1.70 4.80 -1.21
CA GLY A 177 -0.78 3.67 -1.13
C GLY A 177 0.54 3.89 -1.87
N PHE A 178 1.20 2.80 -2.20
CA PHE A 178 2.56 2.78 -2.71
C PHE A 178 2.68 1.83 -3.89
N LYS A 179 3.61 2.08 -4.78
CA LYS A 179 4.05 1.15 -5.83
C LYS A 179 5.28 0.36 -5.36
N ALA A 180 5.51 -0.81 -5.95
CA ALA A 180 6.73 -1.56 -5.70
C ALA A 180 7.96 -0.80 -6.21
N SER A 181 9.02 -0.76 -5.40
CA SER A 181 10.29 -0.10 -5.75
C SER A 181 11.17 -1.06 -6.56
N LEU A 182 10.93 -1.13 -7.87
CA LEU A 182 11.53 -2.12 -8.77
C LEU A 182 12.49 -1.52 -9.82
N ASP A 183 12.78 -0.23 -9.78
CA ASP A 183 13.56 0.45 -10.81
C ASP A 183 14.94 -0.21 -11.08
N HIS A 184 15.55 -0.75 -10.03
CA HIS A 184 16.83 -1.48 -10.12
C HIS A 184 16.74 -2.80 -10.91
N LEU A 185 15.54 -3.31 -11.18
CA LEU A 185 15.29 -4.51 -11.97
C LEU A 185 14.94 -4.22 -13.43
N ARG A 186 14.83 -2.94 -13.85
CA ARG A 186 14.42 -2.57 -15.21
C ARG A 186 15.28 -3.19 -16.29
N SER A 187 16.61 -3.21 -16.09
CA SER A 187 17.56 -3.78 -17.05
C SER A 187 17.40 -5.29 -17.27
N LEU A 188 16.73 -5.97 -16.34
CA LEU A 188 16.47 -7.42 -16.42
C LEU A 188 15.21 -7.77 -17.24
N GLY A 189 14.36 -6.78 -17.59
CA GLY A 189 13.13 -7.00 -18.34
C GLY A 189 12.09 -7.89 -17.64
N VAL A 190 12.12 -7.93 -16.31
CA VAL A 190 11.23 -8.78 -15.50
C VAL A 190 9.98 -8.08 -14.97
N ILE A 191 9.93 -6.74 -15.10
CA ILE A 191 8.83 -5.93 -14.56
C ILE A 191 7.65 -5.99 -15.52
N GLU A 192 6.48 -6.34 -15.01
CA GLU A 192 5.22 -6.41 -15.74
C GLU A 192 4.53 -5.02 -15.82
N GLN A 193 3.46 -4.92 -16.61
CA GLN A 193 2.73 -3.66 -16.84
C GLN A 193 2.09 -3.09 -15.56
N ASP A 194 1.72 -3.94 -14.63
CA ASP A 194 1.13 -3.57 -13.33
C ASP A 194 2.17 -3.21 -12.26
N ASN A 195 3.44 -3.07 -12.66
CA ASN A 195 4.56 -2.82 -11.76
C ASN A 195 4.78 -3.94 -10.72
N SER A 196 4.55 -5.18 -11.13
CA SER A 196 4.92 -6.39 -10.39
C SER A 196 6.02 -7.18 -11.12
N VAL A 197 6.48 -8.28 -10.53
CA VAL A 197 7.32 -9.28 -11.20
C VAL A 197 6.61 -10.62 -11.06
N GLU A 198 6.49 -11.37 -12.14
CA GLU A 198 5.93 -12.72 -12.08
C GLU A 198 6.83 -13.63 -11.24
N VAL A 199 6.27 -14.14 -10.14
CA VAL A 199 6.99 -14.98 -9.18
C VAL A 199 6.23 -16.27 -8.88
N LYS A 200 6.99 -17.32 -8.59
CA LYS A 200 6.50 -18.54 -7.97
C LYS A 200 7.20 -18.72 -6.64
N ASP A 201 6.45 -18.70 -5.54
CA ASP A 201 6.96 -18.80 -4.17
C ASP A 201 8.06 -17.77 -3.85
N GLY A 202 7.90 -16.52 -4.38
CA GLY A 202 8.86 -15.44 -4.23
C GLY A 202 10.04 -15.46 -5.20
N ARG A 203 10.23 -16.51 -5.99
CA ARG A 203 11.29 -16.62 -6.99
C ARG A 203 10.79 -16.16 -8.35
N SER A 204 11.56 -15.33 -9.06
CA SER A 204 11.21 -14.88 -10.41
C SER A 204 11.07 -16.06 -11.38
N VAL A 205 9.96 -16.07 -12.14
CA VAL A 205 9.72 -17.06 -13.20
C VAL A 205 10.69 -16.87 -14.35
N LYS A 206 11.06 -15.63 -14.68
CA LYS A 206 11.95 -15.32 -15.80
C LYS A 206 13.44 -15.45 -15.48
N ILE A 207 13.82 -15.25 -14.21
CA ILE A 207 15.24 -15.24 -13.79
C ILE A 207 15.41 -16.14 -12.56
N ALA A 208 15.99 -17.30 -12.77
CA ALA A 208 16.07 -18.38 -11.78
C ALA A 208 16.90 -18.08 -10.52
N ASN A 209 17.75 -17.07 -10.53
CA ASN A 209 18.59 -16.63 -9.41
C ASN A 209 18.19 -15.27 -8.84
N LEU A 210 16.92 -14.87 -9.05
CA LEU A 210 16.33 -13.65 -8.50
C LEU A 210 15.12 -14.00 -7.64
N TRP A 211 15.10 -13.52 -6.39
CA TRP A 211 13.98 -13.61 -5.44
C TRP A 211 13.48 -12.24 -5.06
N LEU A 212 12.18 -12.15 -4.74
CA LEU A 212 11.52 -10.92 -4.35
C LEU A 212 10.77 -11.13 -3.03
N VAL A 213 11.00 -10.25 -2.06
CA VAL A 213 10.45 -10.35 -0.70
C VAL A 213 9.92 -8.99 -0.25
N GLY A 214 8.70 -8.95 0.32
CA GLY A 214 8.21 -7.75 0.99
C GLY A 214 7.48 -6.74 0.09
N TYR A 215 6.98 -7.16 -1.07
CA TYR A 215 6.30 -6.24 -2.02
C TYR A 215 4.76 -6.31 -2.00
N GLY A 216 4.16 -7.04 -1.08
CA GLY A 216 2.71 -7.22 -1.01
C GLY A 216 2.28 -8.62 -1.47
N ASP A 217 0.97 -8.77 -1.72
CA ASP A 217 0.33 -10.06 -1.88
C ASP A 217 0.90 -10.92 -3.01
N TRP A 218 1.41 -10.31 -4.06
CA TRP A 218 2.04 -11.04 -5.16
C TRP A 218 3.39 -11.70 -4.79
N THR A 219 4.04 -11.26 -3.70
CA THR A 219 5.21 -11.94 -3.12
C THR A 219 4.85 -12.80 -1.90
N GLY A 220 3.58 -12.92 -1.59
CA GLY A 220 3.02 -13.74 -0.51
C GLY A 220 2.08 -12.96 0.40
N LEU A 221 1.11 -13.65 0.98
CA LEU A 221 0.07 -13.05 1.81
C LEU A 221 0.67 -12.17 2.92
N ALA A 222 0.26 -10.90 2.94
CA ALA A 222 0.72 -9.88 3.88
C ALA A 222 2.24 -9.64 3.87
N SER A 223 2.97 -9.99 2.80
CA SER A 223 4.44 -9.92 2.76
C SER A 223 4.98 -8.50 2.89
N ALA A 224 4.19 -7.46 2.60
CA ALA A 224 4.56 -6.06 2.86
C ALA A 224 4.35 -5.62 4.31
N THR A 225 4.07 -6.52 5.24
CA THR A 225 3.91 -6.24 6.68
C THR A 225 5.04 -6.88 7.50
N LEU A 226 5.34 -6.30 8.68
CA LEU A 226 6.37 -6.83 9.59
C LEU A 226 6.11 -8.28 9.99
N ILE A 227 4.86 -8.69 10.12
CA ILE A 227 4.48 -10.04 10.52
C ILE A 227 4.51 -11.00 9.33
N GLY A 228 3.96 -10.58 8.19
CA GLY A 228 3.86 -11.42 6.99
C GLY A 228 5.20 -11.70 6.33
N VAL A 229 6.11 -10.72 6.30
CA VAL A 229 7.42 -10.86 5.64
C VAL A 229 8.28 -11.97 6.22
N SER A 230 8.21 -12.22 7.52
CA SER A 230 9.03 -13.26 8.17
C SER A 230 8.81 -14.66 7.61
N ARG A 231 7.58 -14.99 7.21
CA ARG A 231 7.24 -16.29 6.62
C ARG A 231 7.80 -16.41 5.21
N THR A 232 7.55 -15.42 4.36
CA THR A 232 8.05 -15.43 2.97
C THR A 232 9.56 -15.40 2.94
N ALA A 233 10.21 -14.63 3.82
CA ALA A 233 11.67 -14.57 3.92
C ALA A 233 12.29 -15.92 4.30
N ARG A 234 11.69 -16.68 5.24
CA ARG A 234 12.18 -18.04 5.59
C ARG A 234 12.08 -18.99 4.41
N ALA A 235 10.92 -19.06 3.75
CA ALA A 235 10.76 -19.91 2.57
C ALA A 235 11.75 -19.53 1.46
N THR A 236 12.01 -18.24 1.26
CA THR A 236 12.99 -17.75 0.31
C THR A 236 14.41 -18.23 0.65
N VAL A 237 14.79 -18.20 1.93
CA VAL A 237 16.14 -18.68 2.37
C VAL A 237 16.29 -20.17 2.08
N ASP A 238 15.27 -20.98 2.37
CA ASP A 238 15.30 -22.42 2.12
C ASP A 238 15.43 -22.73 0.61
N ASP A 239 14.69 -22.01 -0.25
CA ASP A 239 14.78 -22.18 -1.71
C ASP A 239 16.14 -21.72 -2.26
N ILE A 240 16.70 -20.62 -1.75
CA ILE A 240 18.07 -20.17 -2.12
C ILE A 240 19.11 -21.22 -1.71
N ALA A 241 19.02 -21.79 -0.52
CA ALA A 241 19.94 -22.83 -0.06
C ALA A 241 19.90 -24.06 -0.97
N ALA A 242 18.69 -24.53 -1.31
CA ALA A 242 18.50 -25.62 -2.25
C ALA A 242 19.05 -25.29 -3.65
N TYR A 243 18.81 -24.08 -4.15
CA TYR A 243 19.33 -23.63 -5.44
C TYR A 243 20.87 -23.61 -5.46
N LEU A 244 21.51 -23.06 -4.43
CA LEU A 244 22.97 -22.94 -4.35
C LEU A 244 23.66 -24.29 -4.21
N SER A 245 22.99 -25.29 -3.61
CA SER A 245 23.50 -26.67 -3.47
C SER A 245 23.51 -27.43 -4.81
N ASN A 246 22.77 -26.95 -5.82
CA ASN A 246 22.63 -27.60 -7.13
C ASN A 246 23.48 -26.94 -8.23
N ILE A 247 24.30 -25.93 -7.92
CA ILE A 247 25.15 -25.20 -8.85
C ILE A 247 26.62 -25.14 -8.35
#